data_d2b80be16a53978d7cd2f0ce991f93dc
#
_entry.id   d2b80be16a53978d7cd2f0ce991f93dc
#
_cell.length_a   1.000
_cell.length_b   1.000
_cell.length_c   1.000
_cell.angle_alpha   90.00
_cell.angle_beta   90.00
_cell.angle_gamma   90.00
#
_symmetry.space_group_name_H-M   'P 1'
#
loop_
_entity.id
_entity.type
_entity.pdbx_description
1 polymer ?
#
loop_
_entity_poly.entity_id
_entity_poly.type
_entity_poly.pdbx_seq_one_letter_code
_entity_poly.pdbx_strand_id
1 'polypeptide(L)'
;FGMGGEVALASKNAFSRLSGKAAFQYATAKVFLTYRPKRATLTLDGRQLPECRITNIAIGIGRYHGGGMHVCPKAQLDDGLFEVTVIHHLRAWVLAKDLPVLYSENLYVHPKVDHHRAARLTAASPDLTSIEVDGEALGALPVDLAALPRVLRVARR
;
A
#
# COMPACT_ATOMS: atom_id res chain seq x y z
N PHE A 1 1.06 1.14 -3.54
CA PHE A 1 0.67 2.14 -4.55
C PHE A 1 -0.82 2.46 -4.45
N GLY A 2 -1.22 3.57 -5.06
CA GLY A 2 -2.53 4.15 -4.89
C GLY A 2 -2.49 5.32 -3.91
N MET A 3 -3.41 5.38 -2.94
CA MET A 3 -3.51 6.50 -2.00
C MET A 3 -2.23 6.70 -1.18
N GLY A 4 -1.58 5.63 -0.73
CA GLY A 4 -0.30 5.72 -0.01
C GLY A 4 0.78 6.41 -0.81
N GLY A 5 0.94 6.06 -2.09
CA GLY A 5 1.88 6.72 -2.99
C GLY A 5 1.58 8.21 -3.20
N GLU A 6 0.30 8.60 -3.28
CA GLU A 6 -0.08 10.01 -3.38
C GLU A 6 0.20 10.78 -2.08
N VAL A 7 0.02 10.14 -0.91
CA VAL A 7 0.39 10.72 0.39
C VAL A 7 1.89 10.95 0.48
N ALA A 8 2.70 9.96 0.10
CA ALA A 8 4.15 10.08 0.10
C ALA A 8 4.63 11.23 -0.82
N LEU A 9 4.07 11.31 -2.03
CA LEU A 9 4.38 12.38 -2.98
C LEU A 9 3.95 13.75 -2.45
N ALA A 10 2.76 13.86 -1.89
CA ALA A 10 2.23 15.10 -1.33
C ALA A 10 3.02 15.55 -0.09
N SER A 11 3.43 14.63 0.77
CA SER A 11 4.25 14.95 1.95
C SER A 11 5.62 15.49 1.54
N LYS A 12 6.28 14.88 0.56
CA LYS A 12 7.55 15.37 0.01
C LYS A 12 7.45 16.83 -0.46
N ASN A 13 6.35 17.17 -1.13
CA ASN A 13 6.10 18.53 -1.61
C ASN A 13 5.74 19.52 -0.48
N ALA A 14 5.19 19.04 0.64
CA ALA A 14 4.83 19.87 1.80
C ALA A 14 6.00 20.14 2.76
N PHE A 15 7.05 19.33 2.74
CA PHE A 15 8.23 19.47 3.60
C PHE A 15 8.96 20.81 3.48
N SER A 16 8.79 21.51 2.36
CA SER A 16 9.39 22.83 2.18
C SER A 16 8.77 23.92 3.07
N ARG A 17 7.61 23.68 3.68
CA ARG A 17 6.80 24.68 4.43
C ARG A 17 6.43 24.27 5.84
N LEU A 18 6.48 22.98 6.18
CA LEU A 18 6.02 22.44 7.47
C LEU A 18 7.06 21.47 8.05
N SER A 19 7.06 21.29 9.36
CA SER A 19 7.85 20.23 10.01
C SER A 19 7.37 18.84 9.59
N GLY A 20 8.27 17.85 9.57
CA GLY A 20 8.03 16.52 8.98
C GLY A 20 6.70 15.86 9.38
N LYS A 21 6.38 15.83 10.70
CA LYS A 21 5.12 15.23 11.18
C LYS A 21 3.90 16.02 10.72
N ALA A 22 3.94 17.35 10.78
CA ALA A 22 2.84 18.21 10.35
C ALA A 22 2.65 18.16 8.83
N ALA A 23 3.75 18.09 8.06
CA ALA A 23 3.70 17.92 6.61
C ALA A 23 3.01 16.61 6.23
N PHE A 24 3.36 15.51 6.90
CA PHE A 24 2.76 14.21 6.65
C PHE A 24 1.26 14.20 7.00
N GLN A 25 0.86 14.74 8.15
CA GLN A 25 -0.55 14.82 8.55
C GLN A 25 -1.37 15.69 7.58
N TYR A 26 -0.83 16.82 7.16
CA TYR A 26 -1.47 17.68 6.16
C TYR A 26 -1.63 16.98 4.81
N ALA A 27 -0.57 16.33 4.33
CA ALA A 27 -0.60 15.56 3.08
C ALA A 27 -1.63 14.43 3.13
N THR A 28 -1.67 13.68 4.23
CA THR A 28 -2.64 12.60 4.44
C THR A 28 -4.07 13.13 4.41
N ALA A 29 -4.37 14.19 5.16
CA ALA A 29 -5.70 14.79 5.17
C ALA A 29 -6.12 15.32 3.79
N LYS A 30 -5.22 16.02 3.10
CA LYS A 30 -5.46 16.53 1.75
C LYS A 30 -5.75 15.41 0.76
N VAL A 31 -4.88 14.40 0.70
CA VAL A 31 -5.05 13.26 -0.22
C VAL A 31 -6.33 12.51 0.12
N PHE A 32 -6.61 12.28 1.38
CA PHE A 32 -7.82 11.60 1.84
C PHE A 32 -9.11 12.24 1.28
N LEU A 33 -9.17 13.58 1.25
CA LEU A 33 -10.33 14.32 0.75
C LEU A 33 -10.40 14.38 -0.78
N THR A 34 -9.25 14.33 -1.46
CA THR A 34 -9.15 14.57 -2.91
C THR A 34 -8.87 13.33 -3.73
N TYR A 35 -8.54 12.20 -3.07
CA TYR A 35 -8.16 10.97 -3.75
C TYR A 35 -9.28 10.42 -4.64
N ARG A 36 -8.90 10.10 -5.85
CA ARG A 36 -9.77 9.40 -6.80
C ARG A 36 -9.27 7.97 -7.00
N PRO A 37 -10.12 6.98 -6.78
CA PRO A 37 -9.73 5.58 -6.96
C PRO A 37 -9.19 5.31 -8.36
N LYS A 38 -8.10 4.56 -8.42
CA LYS A 38 -7.40 4.20 -9.65
C LYS A 38 -7.83 2.81 -10.12
N ARG A 39 -7.74 2.55 -11.42
CA ARG A 39 -7.86 1.19 -11.95
C ARG A 39 -6.50 0.52 -11.85
N ALA A 40 -6.48 -0.75 -11.52
CA ALA A 40 -5.25 -1.53 -11.47
C ALA A 40 -5.49 -2.96 -11.95
N THR A 41 -4.51 -3.49 -12.64
CA THR A 41 -4.37 -4.91 -12.97
C THR A 41 -3.17 -5.46 -12.24
N LEU A 42 -3.32 -6.64 -11.65
CA LEU A 42 -2.27 -7.37 -10.96
C LEU A 42 -2.05 -8.71 -11.63
N THR A 43 -0.80 -9.12 -11.74
CA THR A 43 -0.44 -10.50 -12.07
C THR A 43 0.42 -11.04 -10.93
N LEU A 44 0.01 -12.12 -10.31
CA LEU A 44 0.64 -12.76 -9.17
C LEU A 44 1.12 -14.15 -9.59
N ASP A 45 2.43 -14.39 -9.56
CA ASP A 45 3.06 -15.66 -9.99
C ASP A 45 2.54 -16.16 -11.35
N GLY A 46 2.38 -15.24 -12.31
CA GLY A 46 1.87 -15.53 -13.66
C GLY A 46 0.34 -15.57 -13.80
N ARG A 47 -0.41 -15.52 -12.70
CA ARG A 47 -1.88 -15.46 -12.72
C ARG A 47 -2.37 -14.02 -12.71
N GLN A 48 -3.00 -13.60 -13.79
CA GLN A 48 -3.64 -12.28 -13.85
C GLN A 48 -4.95 -12.27 -13.06
N LEU A 49 -5.10 -11.27 -12.19
CA LEU A 49 -6.35 -10.98 -11.49
C LEU A 49 -7.24 -10.06 -12.34
N PRO A 50 -8.57 -10.08 -12.13
CA PRO A 50 -9.46 -9.12 -12.77
C PRO A 50 -9.06 -7.68 -12.47
N GLU A 51 -9.22 -6.79 -13.46
CA GLU A 51 -9.04 -5.35 -13.23
C GLU A 51 -9.99 -4.87 -12.14
N CYS A 52 -9.48 -4.09 -11.21
CA CYS A 52 -10.28 -3.55 -10.12
C CYS A 52 -10.02 -2.06 -9.89
N ARG A 53 -10.98 -1.39 -9.25
CA ARG A 53 -10.81 -0.01 -8.77
C ARG A 53 -10.33 -0.06 -7.32
N ILE A 54 -9.19 0.55 -7.08
CA ILE A 54 -8.50 0.49 -5.80
C ILE A 54 -8.48 1.84 -5.09
N THR A 55 -8.54 1.78 -3.77
CA THR A 55 -8.10 2.86 -2.89
C THR A 55 -6.60 2.75 -2.65
N ASN A 56 -6.12 1.56 -2.31
CA ASN A 56 -4.70 1.29 -2.11
C ASN A 56 -4.38 -0.18 -2.33
N ILE A 57 -3.15 -0.48 -2.75
CA ILE A 57 -2.58 -1.82 -2.68
C ILE A 57 -1.30 -1.74 -1.87
N ALA A 58 -1.26 -2.49 -0.77
CA ALA A 58 -0.07 -2.67 0.04
C ALA A 58 0.59 -4.01 -0.31
N ILE A 59 1.92 -3.99 -0.46
CA ILE A 59 2.73 -5.15 -0.73
C ILE A 59 3.81 -5.15 0.34
N GLY A 60 3.82 -6.17 1.19
CA GLY A 60 4.71 -6.21 2.34
C GLY A 60 5.35 -7.57 2.56
N ILE A 61 6.61 -7.55 2.98
CA ILE A 61 7.29 -8.68 3.63
C ILE A 61 7.04 -8.61 5.13
N GLY A 62 6.88 -7.38 5.68
CA GLY A 62 6.51 -7.11 7.07
C GLY A 62 5.03 -6.78 7.23
N ARG A 63 4.53 -6.91 8.47
CA ARG A 63 3.11 -6.74 8.80
C ARG A 63 2.65 -5.28 8.84
N TYR A 64 3.56 -4.37 9.14
CA TYR A 64 3.24 -2.97 9.46
C TYR A 64 3.70 -2.02 8.36
N HIS A 65 2.93 -0.96 8.15
CA HIS A 65 3.20 0.08 7.20
C HIS A 65 2.86 1.45 7.84
N GLY A 66 3.55 2.51 7.42
CA GLY A 66 3.25 3.90 7.73
C GLY A 66 2.62 4.18 9.10
N GLY A 67 3.41 4.40 10.15
CA GLY A 67 2.90 4.78 11.47
C GLY A 67 2.20 3.65 12.24
N GLY A 68 2.46 2.37 11.90
CA GLY A 68 1.96 1.22 12.66
C GLY A 68 0.63 0.65 12.15
N MET A 69 0.19 1.00 10.95
CA MET A 69 -0.95 0.35 10.31
C MET A 69 -0.64 -1.12 9.99
N HIS A 70 -1.55 -2.01 10.35
CA HIS A 70 -1.40 -3.47 10.21
C HIS A 70 -1.94 -3.92 8.84
N VAL A 71 -1.35 -3.40 7.76
CA VAL A 71 -1.88 -3.57 6.40
C VAL A 71 -1.57 -4.92 5.76
N CYS A 72 -0.58 -5.65 6.28
CA CYS A 72 -0.22 -6.99 5.84
C CYS A 72 -0.18 -7.96 7.03
N PRO A 73 -1.30 -8.19 7.74
CA PRO A 73 -1.32 -8.88 9.03
C PRO A 73 -0.78 -10.31 9.03
N LYS A 74 -0.79 -10.99 7.87
CA LYS A 74 -0.29 -12.36 7.72
C LYS A 74 1.12 -12.46 7.12
N ALA A 75 1.80 -11.33 6.88
CA ALA A 75 3.14 -11.33 6.33
C ALA A 75 4.14 -12.06 7.23
N GLN A 76 5.07 -12.81 6.60
CA GLN A 76 6.15 -13.55 7.24
C GLN A 76 7.46 -13.14 6.60
N LEU A 77 8.45 -12.77 7.42
CA LEU A 77 9.71 -12.19 6.95
C LEU A 77 10.62 -13.14 6.19
N ASP A 78 10.44 -14.45 6.35
CA ASP A 78 11.38 -15.48 5.94
C ASP A 78 10.80 -16.53 4.98
N ASP A 79 9.56 -16.38 4.55
CA ASP A 79 8.89 -17.34 3.67
C ASP A 79 9.11 -17.09 2.16
N GLY A 80 9.74 -15.98 1.80
CA GLY A 80 10.04 -15.63 0.41
C GLY A 80 8.84 -15.16 -0.39
N LEU A 81 7.76 -14.77 0.27
CA LEU A 81 6.54 -14.26 -0.37
C LEU A 81 6.23 -12.83 0.06
N PHE A 82 5.65 -12.09 -0.86
CA PHE A 82 4.93 -10.87 -0.53
C PHE A 82 3.53 -11.22 -0.01
N GLU A 83 3.09 -10.51 1.01
CA GLU A 83 1.69 -10.37 1.34
C GLU A 83 1.13 -9.19 0.56
N VAL A 84 0.07 -9.42 -0.21
CA VAL A 84 -0.54 -8.43 -1.10
C VAL A 84 -1.95 -8.14 -0.61
N THR A 85 -2.17 -6.94 -0.10
CA THR A 85 -3.47 -6.47 0.40
C THR A 85 -4.07 -5.50 -0.59
N VAL A 86 -5.18 -5.87 -1.18
CA VAL A 86 -5.92 -5.03 -2.13
C VAL A 86 -7.09 -4.38 -1.42
N ILE A 87 -7.01 -3.06 -1.20
CA ILE A 87 -8.11 -2.26 -0.65
C ILE A 87 -8.89 -1.67 -1.83
N HIS A 88 -10.04 -2.25 -2.12
CA HIS A 88 -10.92 -1.80 -3.20
C HIS A 88 -11.44 -0.39 -2.96
N HIS A 89 -12.08 0.14 -3.98
CA HIS A 89 -12.64 1.49 -3.89
C HIS A 89 -13.55 1.66 -2.67
N LEU A 90 -13.19 2.62 -1.83
CA LEU A 90 -13.96 3.12 -0.70
C LEU A 90 -14.24 4.62 -0.89
N ARG A 91 -15.45 5.04 -0.54
CA ARG A 91 -15.77 6.46 -0.42
C ARG A 91 -15.03 7.05 0.80
N ALA A 92 -14.63 8.31 0.73
CA ALA A 92 -13.86 8.96 1.79
C ALA A 92 -14.49 8.82 3.18
N TRP A 93 -15.82 8.97 3.31
CA TRP A 93 -16.49 8.81 4.60
C TRP A 93 -16.49 7.37 5.14
N VAL A 94 -16.51 6.35 4.24
CA VAL A 94 -16.37 4.93 4.64
C VAL A 94 -14.96 4.68 5.12
N LEU A 95 -13.98 5.15 4.35
CA LEU A 95 -12.57 5.03 4.73
C LEU A 95 -12.27 5.70 6.08
N ALA A 96 -12.88 6.88 6.35
CA ALA A 96 -12.76 7.56 7.64
C ALA A 96 -13.32 6.72 8.80
N LYS A 97 -14.52 6.13 8.60
CA LYS A 97 -15.17 5.28 9.59
C LYS A 97 -14.37 4.00 9.86
N ASP A 98 -13.81 3.40 8.80
CA ASP A 98 -13.14 2.11 8.86
C ASP A 98 -11.61 2.25 9.09
N LEU A 99 -11.12 3.48 9.26
CA LEU A 99 -9.71 3.75 9.55
C LEU A 99 -9.15 2.93 10.73
N PRO A 100 -9.88 2.72 11.85
CA PRO A 100 -9.41 1.88 12.96
C PRO A 100 -9.13 0.42 12.54
N VAL A 101 -9.79 -0.09 11.50
CA VAL A 101 -9.57 -1.47 11.00
C VAL A 101 -8.15 -1.64 10.46
N LEU A 102 -7.54 -0.57 9.91
CA LEU A 102 -6.15 -0.59 9.45
C LEU A 102 -5.12 -0.79 10.57
N TYR A 103 -5.51 -0.57 11.83
CA TYR A 103 -4.67 -0.77 13.01
C TYR A 103 -5.00 -2.05 13.76
N SER A 104 -5.92 -2.87 13.22
CA SER A 104 -6.36 -4.13 13.82
C SER A 104 -5.90 -5.33 12.98
N GLU A 105 -5.93 -6.52 13.57
CA GLU A 105 -5.70 -7.77 12.84
C GLU A 105 -6.89 -8.19 11.96
N ASN A 106 -7.99 -7.46 12.03
CA ASN A 106 -9.26 -7.79 11.36
C ASN A 106 -9.38 -7.20 9.94
N LEU A 107 -8.29 -6.66 9.38
CA LEU A 107 -8.33 -6.04 8.06
C LEU A 107 -8.87 -7.00 6.98
N TYR A 108 -8.51 -8.28 7.05
CA TYR A 108 -8.88 -9.26 6.04
C TYR A 108 -10.31 -9.81 6.15
N VAL A 109 -11.05 -9.45 7.19
CA VAL A 109 -12.51 -9.74 7.25
C VAL A 109 -13.34 -8.60 6.67
N HIS A 110 -12.72 -7.49 6.30
CA HIS A 110 -13.42 -6.37 5.70
C HIS A 110 -13.86 -6.70 4.26
N PRO A 111 -15.15 -6.49 3.87
CA PRO A 111 -15.70 -6.93 2.59
C PRO A 111 -15.13 -6.22 1.35
N LYS A 112 -14.33 -5.17 1.53
CA LYS A 112 -13.65 -4.43 0.48
C LYS A 112 -12.14 -4.65 0.49
N VAL A 113 -11.69 -5.71 1.13
CA VAL A 113 -10.27 -6.06 1.20
C VAL A 113 -10.07 -7.50 0.74
N ASP A 114 -9.28 -7.66 -0.30
CA ASP A 114 -8.78 -8.97 -0.70
C ASP A 114 -7.32 -9.09 -0.26
N HIS A 115 -6.88 -10.32 -0.01
CA HIS A 115 -5.47 -10.59 0.24
C HIS A 115 -4.99 -11.76 -0.59
N HIS A 116 -3.74 -11.67 -1.00
CA HIS A 116 -3.05 -12.68 -1.79
C HIS A 116 -1.62 -12.81 -1.31
N ARG A 117 -0.96 -13.89 -1.74
CA ARG A 117 0.47 -14.09 -1.52
C ARG A 117 1.13 -14.46 -2.84
N ALA A 118 2.31 -13.92 -3.09
CA ALA A 118 3.03 -14.18 -4.33
C ALA A 118 4.54 -13.98 -4.14
N ALA A 119 5.35 -14.77 -4.84
CA ALA A 119 6.79 -14.54 -4.93
C ALA A 119 7.14 -13.48 -5.98
N ARG A 120 6.32 -13.36 -7.01
CA ARG A 120 6.46 -12.33 -8.05
C ARG A 120 5.13 -11.63 -8.30
N LEU A 121 5.20 -10.32 -8.48
CA LEU A 121 4.04 -9.48 -8.75
C LEU A 121 4.38 -8.49 -9.85
N THR A 122 3.49 -8.36 -10.85
CA THR A 122 3.47 -7.21 -11.74
C THR A 122 2.18 -6.43 -11.55
N ALA A 123 2.28 -5.11 -11.60
CA ALA A 123 1.13 -4.23 -11.52
C ALA A 123 1.17 -3.17 -12.61
N ALA A 124 0.02 -2.91 -13.22
CA ALA A 124 -0.16 -1.86 -14.20
C ALA A 124 -1.45 -1.07 -13.96
N SER A 125 -1.48 0.15 -14.44
CA SER A 125 -2.65 1.02 -14.35
C SER A 125 -2.75 1.91 -15.59
N PRO A 126 -3.93 2.10 -16.18
CA PRO A 126 -4.14 3.13 -17.20
C PRO A 126 -4.19 4.54 -16.58
N ASP A 127 -4.37 4.64 -15.26
CA ASP A 127 -4.40 5.90 -14.53
C ASP A 127 -3.00 6.17 -13.94
N LEU A 128 -2.58 7.43 -13.84
CA LEU A 128 -1.34 7.78 -13.12
C LEU A 128 -1.46 7.37 -11.66
N THR A 129 -0.73 6.33 -11.28
CA THR A 129 -0.81 5.70 -9.96
C THR A 129 0.56 5.71 -9.30
N SER A 130 0.74 6.57 -8.31
CA SER A 130 2.01 6.77 -7.60
C SER A 130 2.40 5.54 -6.78
N ILE A 131 3.70 5.22 -6.79
CA ILE A 131 4.32 4.16 -6.00
C ILE A 131 5.06 4.79 -4.82
N GLU A 132 4.94 4.15 -3.68
CA GLU A 132 5.72 4.43 -2.49
C GLU A 132 6.38 3.14 -2.02
N VAL A 133 7.64 3.23 -1.62
CA VAL A 133 8.39 2.14 -0.99
C VAL A 133 9.04 2.69 0.27
N ASP A 134 8.73 2.08 1.41
CA ASP A 134 9.27 2.43 2.73
C ASP A 134 9.16 3.94 3.07
N GLY A 135 8.05 4.56 2.67
CA GLY A 135 7.77 5.98 2.93
C GLY A 135 8.26 6.94 1.85
N GLU A 136 8.96 6.46 0.82
CA GLU A 136 9.49 7.30 -0.25
C GLU A 136 8.70 7.13 -1.56
N ALA A 137 8.36 8.26 -2.19
CA ALA A 137 7.73 8.25 -3.51
C ALA A 137 8.79 7.94 -4.59
N LEU A 138 8.64 6.81 -5.28
CA LEU A 138 9.61 6.32 -6.28
C LEU A 138 9.14 6.42 -7.73
N GLY A 139 7.98 6.99 -7.99
CA GLY A 139 7.44 7.11 -9.35
C GLY A 139 6.01 6.61 -9.46
N ALA A 140 5.67 5.96 -10.56
CA ALA A 140 4.33 5.47 -10.84
C ALA A 140 4.36 4.10 -11.52
N LEU A 141 3.21 3.41 -11.53
CA LEU A 141 3.04 2.15 -12.28
C LEU A 141 3.36 2.35 -13.78
N PRO A 142 3.85 1.31 -14.49
CA PRO A 142 3.89 -0.10 -14.09
C PRO A 142 5.09 -0.49 -13.21
N VAL A 143 4.97 -1.62 -12.49
CA VAL A 143 6.04 -2.19 -11.66
C VAL A 143 6.11 -3.71 -11.79
N ASP A 144 7.32 -4.26 -11.67
CA ASP A 144 7.61 -5.70 -11.56
C ASP A 144 8.43 -5.91 -10.28
N LEU A 145 7.92 -6.74 -9.37
CA LEU A 145 8.52 -7.03 -8.08
C LEU A 145 8.76 -8.53 -7.93
N ALA A 146 9.92 -8.90 -7.42
CA ALA A 146 10.24 -10.27 -7.05
C ALA A 146 10.75 -10.31 -5.61
N ALA A 147 10.22 -11.22 -4.82
CA ALA A 147 10.74 -11.49 -3.49
C ALA A 147 12.10 -12.19 -3.59
N LEU A 148 13.08 -11.69 -2.85
CA LEU A 148 14.41 -12.30 -2.76
C LEU A 148 14.57 -12.91 -1.38
N PRO A 149 14.30 -14.20 -1.20
CA PRO A 149 14.38 -14.83 0.11
C PRO A 149 15.83 -14.89 0.62
N ARG A 150 16.00 -14.68 1.94
CA ARG A 150 17.26 -14.87 2.67
C ARG A 150 18.45 -14.03 2.19
N VAL A 151 18.22 -12.88 1.54
CA VAL A 151 19.29 -11.97 1.12
C VAL A 151 19.89 -11.17 2.28
N LEU A 152 19.11 -10.96 3.34
CA LEU A 152 19.54 -10.21 4.52
C LEU A 152 19.62 -11.14 5.75
N ARG A 153 20.67 -10.99 6.55
CA ARG A 153 20.81 -11.60 7.87
C ARG A 153 20.53 -10.54 8.93
N VAL A 154 19.50 -10.75 9.72
CA VAL A 154 19.14 -9.85 10.83
C VAL A 154 19.55 -10.50 12.14
N ALA A 155 20.38 -9.81 12.94
CA ALA A 155 20.68 -10.25 14.29
C ALA A 155 19.45 -10.08 15.19
N ARG A 156 19.02 -11.13 15.85
CA ARG A 156 18.03 -11.04 16.94
C ARG A 156 18.79 -10.79 18.25
N ARG A 157 18.38 -9.79 18.98
CA ARG A 157 18.75 -9.60 20.40
C ARG A 157 17.80 -10.40 21.27
#